data_9d71a9a97d95294b4b1307f755f4b1b6
#
_entry.id   9d71a9a97d95294b4b1307f755f4b1b6
#
_cell.length_a   1.000
_cell.length_b   1.000
_cell.length_c   1.000
_cell.angle_alpha   90.00
_cell.angle_beta   90.00
_cell.angle_gamma   90.00
#
_symmetry.space_group_name_H-M   'P 1'
#
loop_
_entity.id
_entity.type
_entity.pdbx_description
1 polymer ?
#
loop_
_entity_poly.entity_id
_entity_poly.type
_entity_poly.pdbx_seq_one_letter_code
_entity_poly.pdbx_strand_id
1 'polypeptide(L)'
;SSFWFHDETWLDFNMFQSGHAQRDYAIYRRLLLNDLQKQPIKPVLDGEPRYENIPIDFKSENGRFDDFDVRMTLYQSMFSGACGYTYGCNEVWQMYSDKYSPMIDAQTTWKESLDLAGACDMIHFRKLCEAIDFFRGRPLQHLIERPEQTDDDYAVAYGGKDYVLFYMPYGHSITVNLSGWTQRKNVRLEWVNPRNGELIFYKNIETSEAFEVVSPTQGRGNDWVLIAR
;
A
#
# COMPACT_ATOMS: atom_id res chain seq x y z
N SER A 1 2.60 -6.91 18.01
CA SER A 1 3.62 -6.97 19.10
C SER A 1 3.56 -5.77 20.04
N SER A 2 3.24 -4.59 19.52
CA SER A 2 3.34 -3.32 20.26
C SER A 2 2.52 -3.25 21.54
N PHE A 3 1.34 -3.86 21.56
CA PHE A 3 0.46 -3.84 22.74
C PHE A 3 1.12 -4.41 23.99
N TRP A 4 1.97 -5.43 23.86
CA TRP A 4 2.60 -6.13 24.99
C TRP A 4 4.07 -5.77 25.20
N PHE A 5 4.80 -5.45 24.11
CA PHE A 5 6.26 -5.46 24.12
C PHE A 5 6.90 -4.16 23.65
N HIS A 6 6.12 -3.09 23.40
CA HIS A 6 6.66 -1.86 22.84
C HIS A 6 7.79 -1.27 23.70
N ASP A 7 7.64 -1.31 25.02
CA ASP A 7 8.58 -0.70 25.98
C ASP A 7 9.80 -1.60 26.27
N GLU A 8 9.79 -2.82 25.77
CA GLU A 8 10.89 -3.75 25.97
C GLU A 8 12.14 -3.35 25.18
N THR A 9 13.29 -3.36 25.87
CA THR A 9 14.58 -2.93 25.28
C THR A 9 15.13 -3.88 24.21
N TRP A 10 14.70 -5.12 24.20
CA TRP A 10 15.07 -6.12 23.20
C TRP A 10 14.24 -6.06 21.91
N LEU A 11 13.13 -5.30 21.90
CA LEU A 11 12.28 -5.17 20.72
C LEU A 11 12.78 -4.02 19.84
N ASP A 12 13.33 -4.32 18.67
CA ASP A 12 13.86 -3.33 17.73
C ASP A 12 12.78 -2.65 16.89
N PHE A 13 11.69 -3.36 16.56
CA PHE A 13 10.58 -2.84 15.78
C PHE A 13 9.24 -3.46 16.19
N ASN A 14 8.16 -2.73 15.96
CA ASN A 14 6.82 -3.26 16.11
C ASN A 14 6.39 -4.00 14.84
N MET A 15 5.55 -5.01 14.99
CA MET A 15 4.91 -5.71 13.88
C MET A 15 3.40 -5.77 14.11
N PHE A 16 2.63 -5.45 13.09
CA PHE A 16 1.19 -5.67 13.06
C PHE A 16 0.82 -6.60 11.90
N GLN A 17 -0.41 -7.08 11.92
CA GLN A 17 -1.03 -7.85 10.86
C GLN A 17 -2.24 -7.05 10.37
N SER A 18 -2.22 -6.56 9.13
CA SER A 18 -3.43 -5.99 8.51
C SER A 18 -4.45 -7.07 8.16
N GLY A 19 -4.00 -8.32 8.01
CA GLY A 19 -4.77 -9.54 8.11
C GLY A 19 -5.70 -9.83 6.95
N HIS A 20 -6.57 -10.82 7.13
CA HIS A 20 -7.33 -11.46 6.06
C HIS A 20 -8.85 -11.21 6.12
N ALA A 21 -9.31 -10.31 6.99
CA ALA A 21 -10.74 -10.05 7.16
C ALA A 21 -11.19 -8.68 6.63
N GLN A 22 -10.44 -7.62 6.90
CA GLN A 22 -10.81 -6.25 6.55
C GLN A 22 -10.22 -5.82 5.21
N ARG A 23 -11.01 -5.06 4.43
CA ARG A 23 -10.58 -4.48 3.14
C ARG A 23 -10.39 -2.97 3.19
N ASP A 24 -10.82 -2.34 4.28
CA ASP A 24 -10.81 -0.89 4.42
C ASP A 24 -9.53 -0.35 5.10
N TYR A 25 -9.34 0.96 5.01
CA TYR A 25 -8.19 1.66 5.59
C TYR A 25 -8.26 1.76 7.13
N ALA A 26 -9.38 1.46 7.76
CA ALA A 26 -9.54 1.58 9.22
C ALA A 26 -8.53 0.71 9.99
N ILE A 27 -8.09 -0.41 9.40
CA ILE A 27 -7.08 -1.30 10.02
C ILE A 27 -5.74 -0.56 10.20
N TYR A 28 -5.31 0.28 9.26
CA TYR A 28 -4.06 1.04 9.36
C TYR A 28 -4.16 2.14 10.41
N ARG A 29 -5.30 2.85 10.49
CA ARG A 29 -5.54 3.84 11.55
C ARG A 29 -5.46 3.21 12.93
N ARG A 30 -6.03 2.03 13.10
CA ARG A 30 -6.09 1.33 14.39
C ARG A 30 -4.74 0.74 14.80
N LEU A 31 -3.98 0.18 13.88
CA LEU A 31 -2.76 -0.57 14.19
C LEU A 31 -1.50 0.23 13.86
N LEU A 32 -1.29 0.59 12.59
CA LEU A 32 -0.07 1.25 12.14
C LEU A 32 0.07 2.66 12.72
N LEU A 33 -0.92 3.54 12.47
CA LEU A 33 -0.82 4.93 12.91
C LEU A 33 -0.78 5.06 14.43
N ASN A 34 -1.45 4.18 15.15
CA ASN A 34 -1.34 4.11 16.61
C ASN A 34 0.08 3.74 17.07
N ASP A 35 0.71 2.77 16.41
CA ASP A 35 2.06 2.33 16.78
C ASP A 35 3.14 3.37 16.44
N LEU A 36 2.96 4.12 15.35
CA LEU A 36 3.86 5.22 14.97
C LEU A 36 3.86 6.40 15.96
N GLN A 37 2.83 6.53 16.81
CA GLN A 37 2.73 7.57 17.83
C GLN A 37 3.38 7.19 19.16
N LYS A 38 3.75 5.93 19.35
CA LYS A 38 4.34 5.44 20.61
C LYS A 38 5.77 5.95 20.82
N GLN A 39 6.16 6.02 22.09
CA GLN A 39 7.52 6.38 22.49
C GLN A 39 8.16 5.22 23.29
N PRO A 40 9.45 4.92 23.09
CA PRO A 40 10.33 5.48 22.05
C PRO A 40 9.86 5.14 20.65
N ILE A 41 10.15 5.98 19.66
CA ILE A 41 9.78 5.70 18.26
C ILE A 41 10.50 4.43 17.80
N LYS A 42 9.71 3.47 17.31
CA LYS A 42 10.22 2.23 16.70
C LYS A 42 9.65 2.07 15.28
N PRO A 43 10.40 1.47 14.35
CA PRO A 43 9.84 1.08 13.04
C PRO A 43 8.64 0.16 13.20
N VAL A 44 7.70 0.21 12.25
CA VAL A 44 6.48 -0.60 12.29
C VAL A 44 6.36 -1.39 10.98
N LEU A 45 6.36 -2.71 11.07
CA LEU A 45 6.29 -3.64 9.94
C LEU A 45 4.87 -4.17 9.76
N ASP A 46 4.32 -4.17 8.54
CA ASP A 46 3.16 -4.98 8.19
C ASP A 46 3.66 -6.40 7.84
N GLY A 47 3.68 -7.25 8.83
CA GLY A 47 4.30 -8.57 8.74
C GLY A 47 3.37 -9.67 8.30
N GLU A 48 2.06 -9.42 8.28
CA GLU A 48 1.06 -10.35 7.76
C GLU A 48 -0.14 -9.59 7.20
N PRO A 49 0.01 -9.05 5.98
CA PRO A 49 -1.09 -8.44 5.25
C PRO A 49 -2.01 -9.47 4.62
N ARG A 50 -2.89 -9.04 3.72
CA ARG A 50 -3.73 -9.94 2.91
C ARG A 50 -2.85 -10.86 2.07
N TYR A 51 -3.06 -12.17 2.16
CA TYR A 51 -2.41 -13.13 1.29
C TYR A 51 -3.21 -13.30 -0.01
N GLU A 52 -2.50 -13.37 -1.13
CA GLU A 52 -3.12 -13.72 -2.41
C GLU A 52 -3.71 -15.12 -2.33
N ASN A 53 -4.86 -15.32 -2.95
CA ASN A 53 -5.66 -16.55 -2.95
C ASN A 53 -6.24 -17.00 -1.59
N ILE A 54 -5.98 -16.33 -0.47
CA ILE A 54 -6.63 -16.71 0.78
C ILE A 54 -8.11 -16.29 0.77
N PRO A 55 -9.04 -17.16 1.22
CA PRO A 55 -10.44 -16.77 1.39
C PRO A 55 -10.58 -15.61 2.39
N ILE A 56 -11.43 -14.64 2.05
CA ILE A 56 -11.71 -13.47 2.89
C ILE A 56 -12.37 -13.93 4.18
N ASP A 57 -11.83 -13.52 5.33
CA ASP A 57 -12.25 -13.97 6.65
C ASP A 57 -12.20 -15.52 6.81
N PHE A 58 -11.28 -16.16 6.05
CA PHE A 58 -11.09 -17.62 6.00
C PHE A 58 -12.33 -18.41 5.53
N LYS A 59 -13.26 -17.76 4.81
CA LYS A 59 -14.53 -18.34 4.34
C LYS A 59 -14.62 -18.22 2.82
N SER A 60 -14.67 -19.36 2.13
CA SER A 60 -14.68 -19.43 0.67
C SER A 60 -15.89 -18.74 0.04
N GLU A 61 -17.03 -18.69 0.76
CA GLU A 61 -18.22 -17.98 0.33
C GLU A 61 -18.05 -16.44 0.22
N ASN A 62 -17.05 -15.87 0.90
CA ASN A 62 -16.73 -14.45 0.83
C ASN A 62 -15.85 -14.07 -0.39
N GLY A 63 -15.46 -15.06 -1.20
CA GLY A 63 -14.45 -14.88 -2.25
C GLY A 63 -13.03 -14.88 -1.70
N ARG A 64 -12.07 -14.47 -2.54
CA ARG A 64 -10.64 -14.50 -2.23
C ARG A 64 -10.00 -13.15 -2.49
N PHE A 65 -8.89 -12.89 -1.81
CA PHE A 65 -8.02 -11.77 -2.16
C PHE A 65 -7.26 -12.09 -3.45
N ASP A 66 -7.18 -11.13 -4.35
CA ASP A 66 -6.45 -11.22 -5.61
C ASP A 66 -5.26 -10.24 -5.64
N ASP A 67 -4.64 -10.11 -6.82
CA ASP A 67 -3.52 -9.20 -7.07
C ASP A 67 -3.81 -7.74 -6.70
N PHE A 68 -5.03 -7.26 -6.98
CA PHE A 68 -5.43 -5.90 -6.60
C PHE A 68 -5.45 -5.73 -5.08
N ASP A 69 -6.01 -6.69 -4.34
CA ASP A 69 -6.09 -6.62 -2.88
C ASP A 69 -4.70 -6.56 -2.22
N VAL A 70 -3.74 -7.36 -2.71
CA VAL A 70 -2.37 -7.36 -2.16
C VAL A 70 -1.60 -6.12 -2.57
N ARG A 71 -1.79 -5.58 -3.79
CA ARG A 71 -1.22 -4.29 -4.19
C ARG A 71 -1.77 -3.16 -3.33
N MET A 72 -3.09 -3.09 -3.15
CA MET A 72 -3.73 -2.06 -2.33
C MET A 72 -3.17 -2.05 -0.92
N THR A 73 -3.04 -3.22 -0.30
CA THR A 73 -2.48 -3.36 1.04
C THR A 73 -1.02 -2.89 1.10
N LEU A 74 -0.20 -3.27 0.12
CA LEU A 74 1.19 -2.82 0.02
C LEU A 74 1.30 -1.30 0.01
N TYR A 75 0.63 -0.64 -0.95
CA TYR A 75 0.74 0.81 -1.10
C TYR A 75 0.14 1.57 0.08
N GLN A 76 -1.02 1.15 0.59
CA GLN A 76 -1.63 1.78 1.75
C GLN A 76 -0.77 1.63 3.00
N SER A 77 -0.19 0.45 3.26
CA SER A 77 0.69 0.20 4.39
C SER A 77 1.97 1.05 4.30
N MET A 78 2.68 0.96 3.19
CA MET A 78 3.97 1.63 3.01
C MET A 78 3.83 3.17 2.97
N PHE A 79 2.82 3.70 2.28
CA PHE A 79 2.61 5.16 2.22
C PHE A 79 1.99 5.73 3.50
N SER A 80 1.47 4.89 4.37
CA SER A 80 1.04 5.28 5.72
C SER A 80 2.18 5.23 6.75
N GLY A 81 3.40 4.83 6.35
CA GLY A 81 4.60 4.91 7.18
C GLY A 81 5.10 3.59 7.73
N ALA A 82 4.62 2.44 7.24
CA ALA A 82 5.24 1.17 7.55
C ALA A 82 6.69 1.13 7.03
N CYS A 83 7.58 0.53 7.80
CA CYS A 83 8.99 0.36 7.42
C CYS A 83 9.22 -0.83 6.48
N GLY A 84 8.21 -1.67 6.28
CA GLY A 84 8.26 -2.84 5.43
C GLY A 84 6.90 -3.52 5.31
N TYR A 85 6.82 -4.40 4.33
CA TYR A 85 5.65 -5.17 3.97
C TYR A 85 6.07 -6.60 3.57
N THR A 86 5.29 -7.59 3.96
CA THR A 86 5.53 -9.00 3.63
C THR A 86 4.46 -9.51 2.68
N TYR A 87 4.81 -9.80 1.43
CA TYR A 87 3.89 -10.49 0.53
C TYR A 87 3.63 -11.92 1.02
N GLY A 88 2.39 -12.38 0.93
CA GLY A 88 1.99 -13.75 1.23
C GLY A 88 1.04 -14.32 0.19
N CYS A 89 1.04 -15.65 0.09
CA CYS A 89 0.12 -16.41 -0.74
C CYS A 89 -0.34 -17.65 0.03
N ASN A 90 -1.63 -17.96 -0.05
CA ASN A 90 -2.25 -19.06 0.71
C ASN A 90 -1.57 -20.41 0.45
N GLU A 91 -1.34 -20.76 -0.80
CA GLU A 91 -0.76 -22.02 -1.23
C GLU A 91 0.72 -22.15 -0.87
N VAL A 92 1.48 -21.03 -1.00
CA VAL A 92 2.92 -20.98 -0.67
C VAL A 92 3.10 -21.04 0.84
N TRP A 93 2.28 -20.32 1.61
CA TRP A 93 2.34 -20.30 3.07
C TRP A 93 2.25 -21.72 3.68
N GLN A 94 1.34 -22.56 3.16
CA GLN A 94 1.15 -23.92 3.66
C GLN A 94 1.91 -24.99 2.87
N MET A 95 2.72 -24.60 1.87
CA MET A 95 3.42 -25.53 0.95
C MET A 95 2.47 -26.56 0.34
N TYR A 96 1.26 -26.14 -0.03
CA TYR A 96 0.21 -27.04 -0.51
C TYR A 96 0.64 -27.82 -1.74
N SER A 97 0.35 -29.11 -1.71
CA SER A 97 0.51 -30.03 -2.83
C SER A 97 -0.60 -31.08 -2.82
N ASP A 98 -0.88 -31.71 -3.96
CA ASP A 98 -1.94 -32.73 -4.13
C ASP A 98 -1.82 -33.95 -3.19
N LYS A 99 -0.70 -34.06 -2.48
CA LYS A 99 -0.46 -35.16 -1.52
C LYS A 99 -1.14 -34.94 -0.17
N TYR A 100 -1.59 -33.74 0.12
CA TYR A 100 -2.13 -33.37 1.44
C TYR A 100 -3.46 -32.66 1.30
N SER A 101 -4.32 -32.79 2.28
CA SER A 101 -5.54 -31.99 2.35
C SER A 101 -5.19 -30.51 2.52
N PRO A 102 -5.81 -29.60 1.73
CA PRO A 102 -5.55 -28.18 1.87
C PRO A 102 -6.07 -27.64 3.20
N MET A 103 -5.29 -26.75 3.82
CA MET A 103 -5.83 -25.85 4.84
C MET A 103 -6.35 -24.58 4.17
N ILE A 104 -7.39 -23.98 4.77
CA ILE A 104 -7.95 -22.70 4.30
C ILE A 104 -8.19 -22.73 2.77
N ASP A 105 -8.75 -23.87 2.30
CA ASP A 105 -9.23 -24.04 0.92
C ASP A 105 -8.21 -23.62 -0.18
N ALA A 106 -6.95 -24.10 -0.06
CA ALA A 106 -5.95 -23.91 -1.10
C ALA A 106 -6.39 -24.63 -2.40
N GLN A 107 -6.27 -23.99 -3.56
CA GLN A 107 -6.82 -24.47 -4.83
C GLN A 107 -5.77 -24.93 -5.83
N THR A 108 -4.57 -24.39 -5.77
CA THR A 108 -3.46 -24.72 -6.66
C THR A 108 -2.25 -25.14 -5.83
N THR A 109 -1.28 -25.82 -6.41
CA THR A 109 -0.06 -26.18 -5.68
C THR A 109 0.80 -24.95 -5.40
N TRP A 110 1.63 -25.01 -4.35
CA TRP A 110 2.56 -23.91 -4.03
C TRP A 110 3.50 -23.54 -5.19
N LYS A 111 3.83 -24.52 -6.07
CA LYS A 111 4.69 -24.29 -7.23
C LYS A 111 3.99 -23.47 -8.32
N GLU A 112 2.72 -23.76 -8.57
CA GLU A 112 1.89 -23.01 -9.52
C GLU A 112 1.62 -21.61 -9.04
N SER A 113 1.61 -21.39 -7.72
CA SER A 113 1.33 -20.11 -7.09
C SER A 113 2.55 -19.19 -6.93
N LEU A 114 3.75 -19.62 -7.34
CA LEU A 114 4.96 -18.78 -7.27
C LEU A 114 4.93 -17.58 -8.22
N ASP A 115 4.22 -17.71 -9.34
CA ASP A 115 4.14 -16.69 -10.39
C ASP A 115 2.76 -16.01 -10.44
N LEU A 116 2.06 -15.92 -9.30
CA LEU A 116 0.80 -15.17 -9.21
C LEU A 116 1.03 -13.68 -9.51
N ALA A 117 -0.02 -13.04 -10.03
CA ALA A 117 0.05 -11.66 -10.49
C ALA A 117 0.48 -10.69 -9.38
N GLY A 118 -0.08 -10.84 -8.16
CA GLY A 118 0.30 -10.00 -7.03
C GLY A 118 1.76 -10.17 -6.60
N ALA A 119 2.32 -11.41 -6.68
CA ALA A 119 3.74 -11.63 -6.44
C ALA A 119 4.61 -10.88 -7.46
N CYS A 120 4.22 -10.93 -8.74
CA CYS A 120 4.92 -10.24 -9.82
C CYS A 120 4.85 -8.72 -9.67
N ASP A 121 3.75 -8.18 -9.20
CA ASP A 121 3.55 -6.74 -9.01
C ASP A 121 4.44 -6.12 -7.94
N MET A 122 4.89 -6.91 -6.96
CA MET A 122 5.80 -6.44 -5.90
C MET A 122 7.09 -5.82 -6.46
N ILE A 123 7.57 -6.28 -7.63
CA ILE A 123 8.77 -5.75 -8.26
C ILE A 123 8.61 -4.29 -8.71
N HIS A 124 7.40 -3.88 -9.08
CA HIS A 124 7.14 -2.50 -9.54
C HIS A 124 7.21 -1.52 -8.38
N PHE A 125 6.68 -1.89 -7.21
CA PHE A 125 6.86 -1.11 -5.99
C PHE A 125 8.34 -1.02 -5.58
N ARG A 126 9.06 -2.14 -5.60
CA ARG A 126 10.50 -2.16 -5.29
C ARG A 126 11.29 -1.23 -6.22
N LYS A 127 11.07 -1.30 -7.52
CA LYS A 127 11.72 -0.41 -8.50
C LYS A 127 11.38 1.06 -8.25
N LEU A 128 10.14 1.37 -7.89
CA LEU A 128 9.76 2.73 -7.50
C LEU A 128 10.57 3.20 -6.29
N CYS A 129 10.67 2.40 -5.24
CA CYS A 129 11.45 2.72 -4.03
C CYS A 129 12.95 2.91 -4.34
N GLU A 130 13.52 2.08 -5.21
CA GLU A 130 14.93 2.15 -5.61
C GLU A 130 15.23 3.38 -6.49
N ALA A 131 14.23 3.89 -7.21
CA ALA A 131 14.36 5.07 -8.07
C ALA A 131 14.32 6.42 -7.31
N ILE A 132 13.92 6.39 -6.03
CA ILE A 132 13.78 7.55 -5.17
C ILE A 132 14.39 7.27 -3.80
N ASP A 133 14.63 8.29 -3.00
CA ASP A 133 15.11 8.12 -1.61
C ASP A 133 13.91 7.80 -0.68
N PHE A 134 13.26 6.64 -0.92
CA PHE A 134 12.00 6.27 -0.29
C PHE A 134 12.06 6.30 1.23
N PHE A 135 13.08 5.68 1.84
CA PHE A 135 13.15 5.55 3.30
C PHE A 135 13.44 6.84 4.06
N ARG A 136 13.73 7.94 3.38
CA ARG A 136 13.75 9.29 3.96
C ARG A 136 12.43 10.03 3.83
N GLY A 137 11.45 9.41 3.19
CA GLY A 137 10.11 9.95 3.10
C GLY A 137 9.31 9.76 4.40
N ARG A 138 8.11 10.32 4.38
CA ARG A 138 7.13 10.23 5.47
C ARG A 138 5.71 10.35 4.91
N PRO A 139 4.68 9.93 5.66
CA PRO A 139 3.29 10.20 5.30
C PRO A 139 3.03 11.72 5.17
N LEU A 140 2.37 12.11 4.08
CA LEU A 140 2.02 13.49 3.75
C LEU A 140 0.51 13.62 3.46
N GLN A 141 -0.31 12.94 4.24
CA GLN A 141 -1.76 12.85 4.03
C GLN A 141 -2.46 14.21 3.97
N HIS A 142 -1.91 15.22 4.65
CA HIS A 142 -2.42 16.60 4.65
C HIS A 142 -2.35 17.29 3.28
N LEU A 143 -1.65 16.72 2.30
CA LEU A 143 -1.59 17.23 0.93
C LEU A 143 -2.81 16.80 0.09
N ILE A 144 -3.63 15.86 0.57
CA ILE A 144 -4.88 15.46 -0.08
C ILE A 144 -6.02 16.23 0.56
N GLU A 145 -6.64 17.10 -0.22
CA GLU A 145 -7.85 17.83 0.15
C GLU A 145 -9.07 17.10 -0.44
N ARG A 146 -9.58 16.10 0.26
CA ARG A 146 -10.77 15.37 -0.17
C ARG A 146 -11.79 15.30 0.95
N PRO A 147 -12.97 15.89 0.76
CA PRO A 147 -13.97 15.94 1.83
C PRO A 147 -14.60 14.59 2.18
N GLU A 148 -14.66 13.65 1.24
CA GLU A 148 -15.36 12.37 1.40
C GLU A 148 -14.55 11.21 0.84
N GLN A 149 -13.56 10.73 1.59
CA GLN A 149 -12.93 9.43 1.31
C GLN A 149 -13.64 8.35 2.11
N THR A 150 -14.11 7.32 1.44
CA THR A 150 -14.53 6.08 2.10
C THR A 150 -13.30 5.26 2.47
N ASP A 151 -13.40 4.42 3.51
CA ASP A 151 -12.26 3.64 3.97
C ASP A 151 -11.78 2.60 2.96
N ASP A 152 -12.64 2.13 2.07
CA ASP A 152 -12.31 1.19 0.98
C ASP A 152 -11.64 1.88 -0.23
N ASP A 153 -11.83 3.20 -0.41
CA ASP A 153 -11.21 4.02 -1.45
C ASP A 153 -10.28 5.10 -0.86
N TYR A 154 -9.60 4.78 0.22
CA TYR A 154 -8.75 5.74 0.91
C TYR A 154 -7.43 5.95 0.17
N ALA A 155 -7.28 7.11 -0.49
CA ALA A 155 -6.02 7.53 -1.09
C ALA A 155 -5.02 7.95 -0.02
N VAL A 156 -3.76 7.56 -0.21
CA VAL A 156 -2.66 7.85 0.72
C VAL A 156 -1.56 8.65 0.04
N ALA A 157 -0.93 9.56 0.78
CA ALA A 157 0.17 10.38 0.31
C ALA A 157 1.44 10.13 1.13
N TYR A 158 2.57 9.97 0.42
CA TYR A 158 3.88 9.74 1.00
C TYR A 158 4.93 10.51 0.22
N GLY A 159 5.93 11.06 0.88
CA GLY A 159 6.96 11.76 0.14
C GLY A 159 8.15 12.20 0.96
N GLY A 160 9.18 12.61 0.23
CA GLY A 160 10.42 13.18 0.74
C GLY A 160 10.59 14.64 0.34
N LYS A 161 11.85 15.07 0.31
CA LYS A 161 12.22 16.43 -0.06
C LYS A 161 11.94 16.75 -1.53
N ASP A 162 12.15 15.76 -2.42
CA ASP A 162 12.20 15.98 -3.87
C ASP A 162 11.08 15.24 -4.63
N TYR A 163 10.19 14.54 -3.94
CA TYR A 163 9.08 13.80 -4.53
C TYR A 163 7.90 13.67 -3.56
N VAL A 164 6.69 13.56 -4.12
CA VAL A 164 5.49 13.09 -3.42
C VAL A 164 4.80 12.04 -4.27
N LEU A 165 4.33 10.98 -3.62
CA LEU A 165 3.56 9.89 -4.20
C LEU A 165 2.14 9.94 -3.64
N PHE A 166 1.14 9.76 -4.50
CA PHE A 166 -0.26 9.62 -4.13
C PHE A 166 -0.77 8.31 -4.69
N TYR A 167 -1.13 7.38 -3.83
CA TYR A 167 -1.76 6.12 -4.26
C TYR A 167 -3.27 6.25 -4.20
N MET A 168 -3.93 5.88 -5.28
CA MET A 168 -5.37 5.97 -5.50
C MET A 168 -5.91 4.57 -5.80
N PRO A 169 -6.52 3.87 -4.83
CA PRO A 169 -6.88 2.45 -4.95
C PRO A 169 -7.85 2.15 -6.10
N TYR A 170 -8.85 3.00 -6.28
CA TYR A 170 -9.85 2.82 -7.34
C TYR A 170 -9.71 3.84 -8.48
N GLY A 171 -8.62 4.60 -8.47
CA GLY A 171 -8.37 5.61 -9.49
C GLY A 171 -9.41 6.74 -9.53
N HIS A 172 -10.16 6.98 -8.47
CA HIS A 172 -11.06 8.12 -8.38
C HIS A 172 -10.28 9.44 -8.27
N SER A 173 -10.94 10.57 -8.56
CA SER A 173 -10.28 11.86 -8.44
C SER A 173 -9.97 12.23 -7.00
N ILE A 174 -8.85 12.93 -6.81
CA ILE A 174 -8.48 13.58 -5.55
C ILE A 174 -8.13 15.04 -5.79
N THR A 175 -8.34 15.89 -4.80
CA THR A 175 -7.79 17.25 -4.79
C THR A 175 -6.47 17.27 -4.03
N VAL A 176 -5.43 17.81 -4.65
CA VAL A 176 -4.07 17.86 -4.11
C VAL A 176 -3.63 19.30 -3.94
N ASN A 177 -2.99 19.61 -2.81
CA ASN A 177 -2.38 20.90 -2.54
C ASN A 177 -0.89 20.72 -2.21
N LEU A 178 -0.02 21.19 -3.08
CA LEU A 178 1.43 21.07 -2.93
C LEU A 178 2.11 22.29 -2.32
N SER A 179 1.38 23.35 -2.02
CA SER A 179 1.95 24.61 -1.52
C SER A 179 2.72 24.48 -0.21
N GLY A 180 2.34 23.51 0.64
CA GLY A 180 3.01 23.22 1.92
C GLY A 180 4.19 22.24 1.80
N TRP A 181 4.39 21.61 0.65
CA TRP A 181 5.43 20.61 0.46
C TRP A 181 6.72 21.21 -0.14
N THR A 182 6.62 22.06 -1.13
CA THR A 182 7.79 22.56 -1.87
C THR A 182 7.73 24.07 -2.15
N GLN A 183 8.91 24.69 -2.27
CA GLN A 183 9.05 26.07 -2.73
C GLN A 183 9.24 26.17 -4.26
N ARG A 184 9.26 25.06 -4.97
CA ARG A 184 9.33 25.04 -6.44
C ARG A 184 8.03 25.60 -7.01
N LYS A 185 8.12 26.51 -7.96
CA LYS A 185 6.92 27.06 -8.63
C LYS A 185 6.26 26.06 -9.56
N ASN A 186 7.07 25.20 -10.19
CA ASN A 186 6.60 24.20 -11.15
C ASN A 186 7.03 22.80 -10.69
N VAL A 187 6.12 21.86 -10.86
CA VAL A 187 6.30 20.45 -10.53
C VAL A 187 5.82 19.61 -11.70
N ARG A 188 6.57 18.57 -12.04
CA ARG A 188 6.21 17.58 -13.03
C ARG A 188 5.37 16.49 -12.38
N LEU A 189 4.25 16.18 -13.01
CA LEU A 189 3.36 15.07 -12.61
C LEU A 189 3.44 13.94 -13.60
N GLU A 190 3.58 12.72 -13.09
CA GLU A 190 3.61 11.48 -13.86
C GLU A 190 2.77 10.41 -13.16
N TRP A 191 2.11 9.58 -13.96
CA TRP A 191 1.45 8.38 -13.48
C TRP A 191 2.40 7.19 -13.49
N VAL A 192 2.40 6.43 -12.42
CA VAL A 192 3.02 5.10 -12.35
C VAL A 192 1.89 4.08 -12.31
N ASN A 193 1.91 3.15 -13.25
CA ASN A 193 0.99 2.02 -13.25
C ASN A 193 1.55 0.93 -12.34
N PRO A 194 0.93 0.63 -11.17
CA PRO A 194 1.49 -0.33 -10.22
C PRO A 194 1.44 -1.79 -10.71
N ARG A 195 0.66 -2.08 -11.76
CA ARG A 195 0.49 -3.42 -12.35
C ARG A 195 1.60 -3.82 -13.33
N ASN A 196 2.33 -2.84 -13.89
CA ASN A 196 3.38 -3.11 -14.88
C ASN A 196 4.60 -2.17 -14.77
N GLY A 197 4.56 -1.21 -13.85
CA GLY A 197 5.64 -0.24 -13.62
C GLY A 197 5.76 0.84 -14.70
N GLU A 198 4.82 0.95 -15.63
CA GLU A 198 4.83 1.96 -16.68
C GLU A 198 4.73 3.36 -16.09
N LEU A 199 5.58 4.27 -16.60
CA LEU A 199 5.59 5.69 -16.25
C LEU A 199 4.98 6.50 -17.38
N ILE A 200 3.91 7.24 -17.09
CA ILE A 200 3.18 8.04 -18.08
C ILE A 200 3.23 9.51 -17.69
N PHE A 201 3.78 10.35 -18.54
CA PHE A 201 3.73 11.80 -18.31
C PHE A 201 2.28 12.29 -18.26
N TYR A 202 1.95 13.06 -17.24
CA TYR A 202 0.61 13.63 -17.10
C TYR A 202 0.60 15.12 -17.47
N LYS A 203 1.23 15.96 -16.67
CA LYS A 203 1.33 17.41 -16.91
C LYS A 203 2.39 18.07 -16.04
N ASN A 204 2.74 19.32 -16.35
CA ASN A 204 3.41 20.22 -15.43
C ASN A 204 2.37 21.15 -14.79
N ILE A 205 2.56 21.46 -13.52
CA ILE A 205 1.65 22.34 -12.77
C ILE A 205 2.43 23.40 -12.01
N GLU A 206 1.74 24.51 -11.71
CA GLU A 206 2.17 25.45 -10.68
C GLU A 206 1.68 24.99 -9.31
N THR A 207 2.50 25.20 -8.28
CA THR A 207 2.20 24.68 -6.92
C THR A 207 1.44 25.66 -6.03
N SER A 208 1.00 26.78 -6.56
CA SER A 208 0.37 27.87 -5.80
C SER A 208 -1.05 27.59 -5.33
N GLU A 209 -1.75 26.69 -6.00
CA GLU A 209 -3.16 26.40 -5.76
C GLU A 209 -3.43 24.88 -5.68
N ALA A 210 -4.52 24.52 -5.00
CA ALA A 210 -5.00 23.16 -5.05
C ALA A 210 -5.56 22.83 -6.45
N PHE A 211 -5.38 21.60 -6.89
CA PHE A 211 -5.83 21.13 -8.20
C PHE A 211 -6.42 19.73 -8.11
N GLU A 212 -7.36 19.45 -8.97
CA GLU A 212 -7.93 18.13 -9.14
C GLU A 212 -7.02 17.24 -9.99
N VAL A 213 -6.86 16.01 -9.53
CA VAL A 213 -6.15 14.93 -10.21
C VAL A 213 -7.14 13.82 -10.54
N VAL A 214 -7.19 13.43 -11.81
CA VAL A 214 -8.03 12.33 -12.30
C VAL A 214 -7.09 11.27 -12.88
N SER A 215 -7.22 10.04 -12.41
CA SER A 215 -6.38 8.94 -12.89
C SER A 215 -6.74 8.51 -14.33
N PRO A 216 -5.82 7.81 -15.03
CA PRO A 216 -6.07 7.34 -16.40
C PRO A 216 -7.25 6.39 -16.54
N THR A 217 -7.50 5.55 -15.54
CA THR A 217 -8.62 4.58 -15.49
C THR A 217 -9.16 4.48 -14.07
N GLN A 218 -10.42 4.04 -13.92
CA GLN A 218 -11.13 3.98 -12.65
C GLN A 218 -11.79 2.61 -12.42
N GLY A 219 -12.08 2.31 -11.16
CA GLY A 219 -12.73 1.09 -10.71
C GLY A 219 -11.76 0.09 -10.08
N ARG A 220 -12.28 -1.00 -9.55
CA ARG A 220 -11.47 -2.06 -8.93
C ARG A 220 -10.43 -2.61 -9.90
N GLY A 221 -9.20 -2.76 -9.45
CA GLY A 221 -8.07 -3.19 -10.28
C GLY A 221 -7.49 -2.08 -11.18
N ASN A 222 -7.99 -0.84 -11.06
CA ASN A 222 -7.48 0.34 -11.75
C ASN A 222 -6.84 1.33 -10.76
N ASP A 223 -6.03 0.79 -9.89
CA ASP A 223 -5.21 1.54 -8.96
C ASP A 223 -4.06 2.27 -9.67
N TRP A 224 -3.71 3.46 -9.15
CA TRP A 224 -2.67 4.32 -9.74
C TRP A 224 -1.83 5.00 -8.67
N VAL A 225 -0.58 5.26 -9.02
CA VAL A 225 0.29 6.15 -8.24
C VAL A 225 0.57 7.40 -9.06
N LEU A 226 0.25 8.58 -8.52
CA LEU A 226 0.74 9.84 -9.05
C LEU A 226 2.07 10.17 -8.37
N ILE A 227 3.09 10.49 -9.15
CA ILE A 227 4.34 11.06 -8.63
C ILE A 227 4.44 12.54 -9.03
N ALA A 228 4.75 13.38 -8.05
CA ALA A 228 5.06 14.79 -8.21
C ALA A 228 6.56 15.03 -7.89
N ARG A 229 7.32 15.65 -8.81
CA ARG A 229 8.76 15.87 -8.65
C ARG A 229 9.31 17.06 -9.44
#